data_e74d352641a21d7e934b1143b15cf1ef
#
_entry.id   e74d352641a21d7e934b1143b15cf1ef
#
_cell.length_a   1.000
_cell.length_b   1.000
_cell.length_c   1.000
_cell.angle_alpha   90.00
_cell.angle_beta   90.00
_cell.angle_gamma   90.00
#
_symmetry.space_group_name_H-M   'P 1'
#
loop_
_entity.id
_entity.type
_entity.pdbx_description
1 polymer ?
#
loop_
_entity_poly.entity_id
_entity_poly.type
_entity_poly.pdbx_seq_one_letter_code
_entity_poly.pdbx_strand_id
1 'polypeptide(L)'
;MSEAGEQSGPVRVLVIDDSSLVRMYYRDALKRAGFVVDEALNGIEALEMVLRNAYDLLVVDVNMPKMDGFRFLAALRRREAPLCGIPALMTSTEAGAGDREAARAAGANFYLVKPLTEAVLVAHARALSGRAP
;
A
#
# COMPACT_ATOMS: atom_id res chain seq x y z
N MET A 1 7.37 28.32 -3.25
CA MET A 1 6.72 27.66 -3.34
C MET A 1 6.84 26.71 -3.42
N SER A 2 6.95 26.59 -3.44
CA SER A 2 7.00 25.62 -3.87
C SER A 2 6.60 24.42 -3.26
N GLU A 3 6.66 24.18 -2.01
CA GLU A 3 6.28 22.92 -1.42
C GLU A 3 4.81 22.64 -1.56
N ALA A 4 4.00 23.63 -1.41
CA ALA A 4 2.57 23.45 -1.58
C ALA A 4 2.26 22.91 -2.97
N GLY A 5 2.96 23.42 -3.96
CA GLY A 5 2.80 22.93 -5.31
C GLY A 5 3.21 21.48 -5.44
N GLU A 6 4.23 21.09 -4.71
CA GLU A 6 4.70 19.71 -4.77
C GLU A 6 3.70 18.75 -4.18
N GLN A 7 2.86 19.23 -3.25
CA GLN A 7 1.87 18.41 -2.62
C GLN A 7 0.53 18.42 -3.34
N SER A 8 0.44 19.17 -4.41
CA SER A 8 -0.80 19.24 -5.13
C SER A 8 -0.96 18.10 -6.09
N GLY A 9 -1.53 17.63 -6.72
CA GLY A 9 -1.65 16.51 -7.60
C GLY A 9 -2.33 15.35 -6.89
N PRO A 10 -2.77 14.38 -7.65
CA PRO A 10 -3.48 13.25 -7.08
C PRO A 10 -2.56 12.38 -6.24
N VAL A 11 -3.15 11.76 -5.23
CA VAL A 11 -2.43 10.78 -4.42
C VAL A 11 -2.29 9.50 -5.25
N ARG A 12 -1.07 8.98 -5.32
CA ARG A 12 -0.78 7.78 -6.12
C ARG A 12 -0.63 6.58 -5.19
N VAL A 13 -1.37 5.54 -5.48
CA VAL A 13 -1.40 4.32 -4.66
C VAL A 13 -0.95 3.14 -5.51
N LEU A 14 -0.10 2.29 -4.94
CA LEU A 14 0.25 1.01 -5.55
C LEU A 14 -0.46 -0.09 -4.76
N VAL A 15 -1.31 -0.86 -5.44
CA VAL A 15 -2.02 -1.98 -4.84
C VAL A 15 -1.27 -3.26 -5.20
N ILE A 16 -0.81 -3.99 -4.19
CA ILE A 16 0.03 -5.17 -4.33
C ILE A 16 -0.71 -6.37 -3.78
N ASP A 17 -1.20 -7.23 -4.65
CA ASP A 17 -2.02 -8.39 -4.27
C ASP A 17 -2.00 -9.38 -5.43
N ASP A 18 -1.86 -10.67 -5.15
CA ASP A 18 -1.78 -11.65 -6.22
C ASP A 18 -3.16 -11.99 -6.81
N SER A 19 -4.23 -11.58 -6.17
CA SER A 19 -5.59 -11.82 -6.66
C SER A 19 -6.02 -10.68 -7.58
N SER A 20 -6.28 -11.00 -8.84
CA SER A 20 -6.74 -9.97 -9.78
C SER A 20 -8.09 -9.41 -9.39
N LEU A 21 -8.97 -10.22 -8.80
CA LEU A 21 -10.27 -9.74 -8.35
C LEU A 21 -10.14 -8.76 -7.20
N VAL A 22 -9.27 -9.05 -6.25
CA VAL A 22 -9.06 -8.15 -5.11
C VAL A 22 -8.44 -6.85 -5.60
N ARG A 23 -7.43 -6.93 -6.49
CA ARG A 23 -6.82 -5.71 -7.04
C ARG A 23 -7.85 -4.85 -7.76
N MET A 24 -8.71 -5.48 -8.56
CA MET A 24 -9.74 -4.75 -9.28
C MET A 24 -10.69 -4.05 -8.32
N TYR A 25 -11.11 -4.73 -7.27
CA TYR A 25 -12.01 -4.15 -6.28
C TYR A 25 -11.36 -2.95 -5.60
N TYR A 26 -10.11 -3.10 -5.14
CA TYR A 26 -9.41 -2.00 -4.48
C TYR A 26 -9.15 -0.85 -5.44
N ARG A 27 -8.71 -1.18 -6.66
CA ARG A 27 -8.47 -0.17 -7.67
C ARG A 27 -9.72 0.67 -7.93
N ASP A 28 -10.84 0.00 -8.15
CA ASP A 28 -12.06 0.72 -8.49
C ASP A 28 -12.55 1.60 -7.33
N ALA A 29 -12.46 1.07 -6.11
CA ALA A 29 -12.85 1.83 -4.93
C ALA A 29 -11.98 3.08 -4.76
N LEU A 30 -10.68 2.92 -4.89
CA LEU A 30 -9.75 4.03 -4.72
C LEU A 30 -9.88 5.05 -5.85
N LYS A 31 -10.10 4.59 -7.08
CA LYS A 31 -10.30 5.52 -8.20
C LYS A 31 -11.57 6.34 -8.02
N ARG A 32 -12.64 5.73 -7.52
CA ARG A 32 -13.86 6.47 -7.26
C ARG A 32 -13.65 7.55 -6.22
N ALA A 33 -12.70 7.35 -5.33
CA ALA A 33 -12.39 8.32 -4.28
C ALA A 33 -11.36 9.37 -4.73
N GLY A 34 -10.88 9.30 -5.97
CA GLY A 34 -9.97 10.30 -6.51
C GLY A 34 -8.51 9.94 -6.53
N PHE A 35 -8.16 8.72 -6.13
CA PHE A 35 -6.77 8.27 -6.16
C PHE A 35 -6.37 7.80 -7.56
N VAL A 36 -5.08 7.94 -7.88
CA VAL A 36 -4.48 7.31 -9.05
C VAL A 36 -3.89 5.99 -8.59
N VAL A 37 -4.18 4.90 -9.29
CA VAL A 37 -3.87 3.55 -8.80
C VAL A 37 -3.08 2.77 -9.84
N ASP A 38 -1.96 2.19 -9.40
CA ASP A 38 -1.24 1.18 -10.17
C ASP A 38 -1.33 -0.15 -9.40
N GLU A 39 -1.03 -1.25 -10.07
CA GLU A 39 -1.17 -2.60 -9.52
C GLU A 39 0.11 -3.39 -9.70
N ALA A 40 0.41 -4.25 -8.72
CA ALA A 40 1.51 -5.21 -8.79
C ALA A 40 1.02 -6.57 -8.31
N LEU A 41 1.54 -7.64 -8.90
CA LEU A 41 1.10 -9.00 -8.62
C LEU A 41 1.79 -9.63 -7.42
N ASN A 42 2.98 -9.16 -7.08
CA ASN A 42 3.78 -9.74 -6.01
C ASN A 42 4.82 -8.72 -5.55
N GLY A 43 5.59 -9.10 -4.54
CA GLY A 43 6.56 -8.18 -3.95
C GLY A 43 7.72 -7.84 -4.88
N ILE A 44 8.12 -8.76 -5.75
CA ILE A 44 9.21 -8.49 -6.68
C ILE A 44 8.80 -7.43 -7.68
N GLU A 45 7.63 -7.58 -8.28
CA GLU A 45 7.11 -6.59 -9.20
C GLU A 45 6.91 -5.24 -8.51
N ALA A 46 6.42 -5.28 -7.28
CA ALA A 46 6.20 -4.05 -6.52
C ALA A 46 7.50 -3.31 -6.27
N LEU A 47 8.59 -4.02 -5.92
CA LEU A 47 9.87 -3.37 -5.73
C LEU A 47 10.34 -2.69 -7.00
N GLU A 48 10.16 -3.35 -8.14
CA GLU A 48 10.54 -2.74 -9.41
C GLU A 48 9.74 -1.47 -9.67
N MET A 49 8.47 -1.49 -9.35
CA MET A 49 7.61 -0.34 -9.61
C MET A 49 7.93 0.84 -8.70
N VAL A 50 8.21 0.60 -7.42
CA VAL A 50 8.55 1.70 -6.51
C VAL A 50 9.90 2.32 -6.85
N LEU A 51 10.78 1.59 -7.52
CA LEU A 51 12.06 2.14 -7.96
C LEU A 51 11.89 3.05 -9.18
N ARG A 52 10.81 2.89 -9.93
CA ARG A 52 10.60 3.66 -11.16
C ARG A 52 9.54 4.73 -11.06
N ASN A 53 8.66 4.64 -10.08
CA ASN A 53 7.54 5.56 -9.94
C ASN A 53 7.43 6.01 -8.49
N ALA A 54 6.91 7.21 -8.30
CA ALA A 54 6.66 7.74 -6.96
C ALA A 54 5.27 7.36 -6.50
N TYR A 55 5.15 6.83 -5.30
CA TYR A 55 3.87 6.48 -4.71
C TYR A 55 3.73 7.14 -3.34
N ASP A 56 2.50 7.50 -3.01
CA ASP A 56 2.17 8.14 -1.74
C ASP A 56 1.65 7.13 -0.73
N LEU A 57 1.28 5.95 -1.19
CA LEU A 57 0.71 4.91 -0.33
C LEU A 57 0.84 3.56 -1.00
N LEU A 58 1.10 2.54 -0.21
CA LEU A 58 1.09 1.15 -0.66
C LEU A 58 0.00 0.39 0.07
N VAL A 59 -0.74 -0.46 -0.66
CA VAL A 59 -1.68 -1.40 -0.07
C VAL A 59 -1.11 -2.77 -0.38
N VAL A 60 -0.68 -3.49 0.66
CA VAL A 60 0.17 -4.67 0.52
C VAL A 60 -0.47 -5.90 1.12
N ASP A 61 -0.76 -6.90 0.29
CA ASP A 61 -1.24 -8.19 0.76
C ASP A 61 -0.09 -8.97 1.41
N VAL A 62 -0.37 -9.65 2.51
CA VAL A 62 0.64 -10.44 3.19
C VAL A 62 1.02 -11.68 2.36
N ASN A 63 0.02 -12.42 1.87
CA ASN A 63 0.25 -13.72 1.25
C ASN A 63 0.33 -13.62 -0.26
N MET A 64 1.54 -13.62 -0.78
CA MET A 64 1.78 -13.56 -2.22
C MET A 64 2.90 -14.54 -2.57
N PRO A 65 2.89 -15.09 -3.80
CA PRO A 65 3.98 -15.95 -4.22
C PRO A 65 5.25 -15.14 -4.46
N LYS A 66 6.38 -15.83 -4.47
CA LYS A 66 7.71 -15.30 -4.78
C LYS A 66 8.25 -14.42 -3.67
N MET A 67 7.58 -13.35 -3.32
CA MET A 67 7.98 -12.48 -2.22
C MET A 67 6.71 -12.01 -1.54
N ASP A 68 6.48 -12.42 -0.29
CA ASP A 68 5.29 -12.03 0.46
C ASP A 68 5.37 -10.57 0.91
N GLY A 69 4.28 -10.09 1.50
CA GLY A 69 4.17 -8.70 1.89
C GLY A 69 5.15 -8.30 2.98
N PHE A 70 5.43 -9.20 3.92
CA PHE A 70 6.40 -8.90 4.99
C PHE A 70 7.79 -8.70 4.42
N ARG A 71 8.21 -9.58 3.51
CA ARG A 71 9.54 -9.48 2.89
C ARG A 71 9.66 -8.26 2.02
N PHE A 72 8.62 -7.99 1.24
CA PHE A 72 8.61 -6.79 0.41
C PHE A 72 8.79 -5.54 1.25
N LEU A 73 8.00 -5.43 2.30
CA LEU A 73 8.01 -4.23 3.12
C LEU A 73 9.32 -4.08 3.87
N ALA A 74 9.86 -5.18 4.40
CA ALA A 74 11.16 -5.14 5.07
C ALA A 74 12.25 -4.68 4.11
N ALA A 75 12.22 -5.14 2.86
CA ALA A 75 13.18 -4.72 1.87
C ALA A 75 13.04 -3.23 1.54
N LEU A 76 11.80 -2.76 1.44
CA LEU A 76 11.53 -1.36 1.16
C LEU A 76 12.05 -0.46 2.28
N ARG A 77 11.86 -0.88 3.53
CA ARG A 77 12.26 -0.08 4.69
C ARG A 77 13.78 0.06 4.81
N ARG A 78 14.53 -0.78 4.13
CA ARG A 78 15.99 -0.68 4.10
C ARG A 78 16.51 0.22 2.99
N ARG A 79 15.64 0.71 2.12
CA ARG A 79 16.04 1.63 1.05
C ARG A 79 16.23 3.03 1.62
N GLU A 80 16.89 3.87 0.82
CA GLU A 80 17.07 5.26 1.19
C GLU A 80 15.78 6.04 1.01
N ALA A 81 15.68 7.16 1.72
CA ALA A 81 14.53 8.05 1.54
C ALA A 81 14.47 8.54 0.10
N PRO A 82 13.27 8.75 -0.44
CA PRO A 82 11.98 8.71 0.25
C PRO A 82 11.35 7.31 0.30
N LEU A 83 11.95 6.31 -0.34
CA LEU A 83 11.36 4.98 -0.46
C LEU A 83 11.08 4.34 0.89
N CYS A 84 12.02 4.46 1.83
CA CYS A 84 11.86 3.80 3.13
C CYS A 84 10.70 4.38 3.94
N GLY A 85 10.18 5.54 3.58
CA GLY A 85 9.12 6.19 4.34
C GLY A 85 7.74 6.12 3.71
N ILE A 86 7.56 5.41 2.60
CA ILE A 86 6.25 5.36 1.96
C ILE A 86 5.26 4.67 2.89
N PRO A 87 4.13 5.30 3.22
CA PRO A 87 3.14 4.66 4.09
C PRO A 87 2.62 3.37 3.49
N ALA A 88 2.42 2.37 4.33
CA ALA A 88 1.97 1.06 3.88
C ALA A 88 0.81 0.57 4.73
N LEU A 89 -0.29 0.22 4.06
CA LEU A 89 -1.45 -0.43 4.64
C LEU A 89 -1.37 -1.90 4.27
N MET A 90 -1.20 -2.77 5.25
CA MET A 90 -1.07 -4.19 5.01
C MET A 90 -2.42 -4.88 5.18
N THR A 91 -2.72 -5.84 4.32
CA THR A 91 -3.99 -6.56 4.34
C THR A 91 -3.73 -8.05 4.41
N SER A 92 -4.59 -8.78 5.13
CA SER A 92 -4.44 -10.22 5.29
C SER A 92 -5.76 -10.83 5.72
N THR A 93 -5.93 -12.13 5.46
CA THR A 93 -7.06 -12.88 6.02
C THR A 93 -6.83 -13.28 7.47
N GLU A 94 -5.62 -13.10 8.01
CA GLU A 94 -5.26 -13.52 9.35
C GLU A 94 -5.48 -12.40 10.35
N ALA A 95 -6.10 -12.71 11.49
CA ALA A 95 -6.49 -11.69 12.46
C ALA A 95 -5.75 -11.82 13.80
N GLY A 96 -4.79 -12.73 13.92
CA GLY A 96 -4.10 -12.97 15.18
C GLY A 96 -3.21 -11.82 15.63
N ALA A 97 -2.96 -11.76 16.93
CA ALA A 97 -2.08 -10.72 17.48
C ALA A 97 -0.66 -10.86 16.93
N GLY A 98 -0.20 -12.09 16.71
CA GLY A 98 1.13 -12.31 16.15
C GLY A 98 1.24 -11.80 14.73
N ASP A 99 0.15 -11.88 13.96
CA ASP A 99 0.15 -11.39 12.59
C ASP A 99 0.26 -9.86 12.54
N ARG A 100 -0.44 -9.19 13.44
CA ARG A 100 -0.37 -7.73 13.54
C ARG A 100 1.01 -7.28 13.97
N GLU A 101 1.61 -7.99 14.91
CA GLU A 101 2.95 -7.67 15.36
C GLU A 101 3.98 -7.90 14.27
N ALA A 102 3.84 -8.97 13.50
CA ALA A 102 4.74 -9.23 12.37
C ALA A 102 4.65 -8.13 11.33
N ALA A 103 3.45 -7.64 11.07
CA ALA A 103 3.25 -6.55 10.12
C ALA A 103 3.93 -5.27 10.61
N ARG A 104 3.75 -4.96 11.89
CA ARG A 104 4.37 -3.77 12.47
C ARG A 104 5.88 -3.87 12.43
N ALA A 105 6.42 -5.05 12.77
CA ALA A 105 7.86 -5.26 12.75
C ALA A 105 8.43 -5.14 11.35
N ALA A 106 7.66 -5.52 10.34
CA ALA A 106 8.10 -5.37 8.94
C ALA A 106 8.02 -3.93 8.46
N GLY A 107 7.35 -3.06 9.19
CA GLY A 107 7.27 -1.66 8.83
C GLY A 107 5.92 -1.19 8.30
N ALA A 108 4.85 -1.97 8.52
CA ALA A 108 3.52 -1.54 8.12
C ALA A 108 3.02 -0.45 9.06
N ASN A 109 2.32 0.53 8.49
CA ASN A 109 1.72 1.60 9.26
C ASN A 109 0.35 1.21 9.79
N PHE A 110 -0.31 0.29 9.10
CA PHE A 110 -1.62 -0.20 9.51
C PHE A 110 -1.83 -1.61 8.99
N TYR A 111 -2.69 -2.38 9.66
CA TYR A 111 -2.97 -3.77 9.31
C TYR A 111 -4.47 -3.97 9.33
N LEU A 112 -5.06 -4.39 8.21
CA LEU A 112 -6.49 -4.64 8.13
C LEU A 112 -6.76 -6.08 7.72
N VAL A 113 -7.80 -6.66 8.31
CA VAL A 113 -8.21 -8.04 8.03
C VAL A 113 -9.22 -8.04 6.91
N LYS A 114 -8.98 -8.88 5.89
CA LYS A 114 -9.90 -9.04 4.77
C LYS A 114 -11.15 -9.78 5.20
N PRO A 115 -12.29 -9.50 4.57
CA PRO A 115 -12.48 -8.59 3.46
C PRO A 115 -12.63 -7.14 3.94
N LEU A 116 -12.19 -6.20 3.10
CA LEU A 116 -12.32 -4.78 3.38
C LEU A 116 -13.52 -4.23 2.64
N THR A 117 -14.28 -3.38 3.30
CA THR A 117 -15.29 -2.60 2.59
C THR A 117 -14.61 -1.43 1.89
N GLU A 118 -15.27 -0.91 0.87
CA GLU A 118 -14.76 0.26 0.16
C GLU A 118 -14.55 1.42 1.12
N ALA A 119 -15.50 1.65 2.03
CA ALA A 119 -15.41 2.77 2.97
C ALA A 119 -14.20 2.65 3.89
N VAL A 120 -13.93 1.45 4.39
CA VAL A 120 -12.79 1.23 5.28
C VAL A 120 -11.47 1.44 4.53
N LEU A 121 -11.39 0.89 3.32
CA LEU A 121 -10.17 1.04 2.51
C LEU A 121 -9.90 2.51 2.21
N VAL A 122 -10.91 3.23 1.76
CA VAL A 122 -10.76 4.64 1.38
C VAL A 122 -10.41 5.51 2.59
N ALA A 123 -11.06 5.25 3.73
CA ALA A 123 -10.77 6.04 4.94
C ALA A 123 -9.32 5.88 5.37
N HIS A 124 -8.80 4.65 5.34
CA HIS A 124 -7.40 4.41 5.72
C HIS A 124 -6.45 5.00 4.70
N ALA A 125 -6.79 4.91 3.41
CA ALA A 125 -5.95 5.47 2.38
C ALA A 125 -5.82 6.99 2.53
N ARG A 126 -6.92 7.66 2.83
CA ARG A 126 -6.88 9.11 3.05
C ARG A 126 -6.03 9.46 4.27
N ALA A 127 -6.23 8.72 5.36
CA ALA A 127 -5.49 8.99 6.59
C ALA A 127 -4.00 8.78 6.43
N LEU A 128 -3.61 7.68 5.78
CA LEU A 128 -2.20 7.33 5.66
C LEU A 128 -1.46 8.14 4.61
N SER A 129 -2.14 8.55 3.54
CA SER A 129 -1.49 9.32 2.50
C SER A 129 -1.21 10.77 2.93
N GLY A 130 -1.87 11.22 3.98
CA GLY A 130 -1.66 12.57 4.49
C GLY A 130 -2.26 13.66 3.63
N ARG A 131 -3.01 13.30 2.59
CA ARG A 131 -3.65 14.28 1.72
C ARG A 131 -5.03 13.80 1.34
N ALA A 132 -5.96 14.74 1.24
CA ALA A 132 -7.27 14.44 0.68
C ALA A 132 -7.13 14.40 -0.84
N PRO A 133 -7.69 13.38 -1.48
CA PRO A 133 -7.67 13.32 -2.94
C PRO A 133 -8.56 14.37 -3.56
#